data_759b933e0a6d1febd12fca070e378727
#
_entry.id   759b933e0a6d1febd12fca070e378727
#
_cell.length_a   1.000
_cell.length_b   1.000
_cell.length_c   1.000
_cell.angle_alpha   90.00
_cell.angle_beta   90.00
_cell.angle_gamma   90.00
#
_symmetry.space_group_name_H-M   'P 1'
#
loop_
_entity.id
_entity.type
_entity.pdbx_description
1 polymer ?
#
loop_
_entity_poly.entity_id
_entity_poly.type
_entity_poly.pdbx_seq_one_letter_code
_entity_poly.pdbx_strand_id
1 'polypeptide(L)'
;MSEEAPRSEFRLKKRARMNVQMRSGLDFSLENPADGRFKELDCVKRLLADHPQRVSKVVTSYCNHGYDYRKRTLFITTLPNFDPLPPCPLHKCHWKRRGERHPNQVVGASQAEKNSLPPLLIDLLIDSWRKRRVASKYLLLDVFSGWGSIEKRVREQQARGQWLNVYVHSNDLVKRGHTHCNLDMQKWTPAAQLFFAVNKLWPEKVEEASSHPGGVVDWLAASDVTVLVHASTPCETYSLNGLGVHRYRGGVKPKSEAARNADHMNEHLVSYLRASVLV
;
A
#
# COMPACT_ATOMS: atom_id res chain seq x y z
N MET A 1 -16.28 36.66 29.29
CA MET A 1 -15.64 36.83 28.00
C MET A 1 -14.64 35.71 27.85
N SER A 2 -14.94 34.70 27.06
CA SER A 2 -14.22 33.44 26.96
C SER A 2 -13.28 33.47 25.77
N GLU A 3 -12.00 33.27 26.04
CA GLU A 3 -10.90 33.10 25.04
C GLU A 3 -11.00 31.74 24.35
N GLU A 4 -11.68 31.63 23.20
CA GLU A 4 -11.70 30.44 22.35
C GLU A 4 -10.94 30.60 21.03
N ALA A 5 -10.08 31.58 20.88
CA ALA A 5 -9.39 31.88 19.62
C ALA A 5 -8.15 31.04 19.23
N PRO A 6 -7.41 30.29 20.11
CA PRO A 6 -6.16 29.66 19.67
C PRO A 6 -6.30 28.26 19.01
N ARG A 7 -7.42 27.55 19.23
CA ARG A 7 -7.53 26.14 18.76
C ARG A 7 -7.83 25.99 17.27
N SER A 8 -8.54 26.91 16.65
CA SER A 8 -8.90 26.86 15.23
C SER A 8 -7.72 27.22 14.32
N GLU A 9 -6.93 28.22 14.71
CA GLU A 9 -5.76 28.68 13.96
C GLU A 9 -4.63 27.65 13.99
N PHE A 10 -4.44 26.94 15.11
CA PHE A 10 -3.48 25.84 15.21
C PHE A 10 -3.88 24.64 14.34
N ARG A 11 -5.18 24.31 14.25
CA ARG A 11 -5.71 23.28 13.35
C ARG A 11 -5.55 23.65 11.87
N LEU A 12 -5.78 24.91 11.51
CA LEU A 12 -5.61 25.42 10.15
C LEU A 12 -4.14 25.46 9.74
N LYS A 13 -3.24 25.93 10.64
CA LYS A 13 -1.77 25.92 10.40
C LYS A 13 -1.22 24.49 10.33
N LYS A 14 -1.76 23.54 11.12
CA LYS A 14 -1.39 22.12 11.04
C LYS A 14 -1.90 21.47 9.75
N ARG A 15 -3.11 21.78 9.29
CA ARG A 15 -3.64 21.35 7.97
C ARG A 15 -2.85 21.96 6.81
N ALA A 16 -2.54 23.24 6.87
CA ALA A 16 -1.73 23.93 5.86
C ALA A 16 -0.31 23.34 5.79
N ARG A 17 0.36 23.08 6.93
CA ARG A 17 1.66 22.41 6.97
C ARG A 17 1.59 20.97 6.47
N MET A 18 0.54 20.21 6.79
CA MET A 18 0.35 18.87 6.22
C MET A 18 0.16 18.89 4.70
N ASN A 19 -0.58 19.87 4.16
CA ASN A 19 -0.79 20.02 2.72
C ASN A 19 0.49 20.47 1.98
N VAL A 20 1.36 21.23 2.60
CA VAL A 20 2.67 21.62 2.04
C VAL A 20 3.64 20.44 2.02
N GLN A 21 3.60 19.55 3.02
CA GLN A 21 4.48 18.38 3.12
C GLN A 21 4.18 17.27 2.10
N MET A 22 3.03 17.30 1.42
CA MET A 22 2.63 16.29 0.45
C MET A 22 2.80 16.72 -1.02
N ARG A 23 3.40 17.86 -1.29
CA ARG A 23 3.58 18.40 -2.65
C ARG A 23 4.57 17.62 -3.52
N SER A 24 5.44 16.81 -2.94
CA SER A 24 6.35 15.95 -3.67
C SER A 24 5.67 14.61 -3.96
N GLY A 25 5.00 14.50 -5.09
CA GLY A 25 4.28 13.37 -5.66
C GLY A 25 4.65 11.97 -5.17
N LEU A 26 4.11 11.55 -4.02
CA LEU A 26 4.21 10.18 -3.59
C LEU A 26 3.43 9.29 -4.56
N ASP A 27 4.06 8.25 -5.05
CA ASP A 27 3.36 7.18 -5.74
C ASP A 27 2.78 6.20 -4.72
N PHE A 28 1.66 5.58 -5.05
CA PHE A 28 1.09 4.58 -4.17
C PHE A 28 0.48 3.38 -4.92
N SER A 29 0.33 2.28 -4.18
CA SER A 29 -0.37 1.07 -4.60
C SER A 29 -1.10 0.47 -3.41
N LEU A 30 -2.42 0.34 -3.49
CA LEU A 30 -3.27 -0.34 -2.51
C LEU A 30 -3.69 -1.69 -3.06
N GLU A 31 -3.47 -2.75 -2.31
CA GLU A 31 -3.88 -4.11 -2.66
C GLU A 31 -5.03 -4.58 -1.78
N ASN A 32 -6.05 -5.21 -2.40
CA ASN A 32 -7.14 -5.86 -1.69
C ASN A 32 -7.83 -6.92 -2.57
N PRO A 33 -8.55 -7.91 -2.00
CA PRO A 33 -9.33 -8.85 -2.79
C PRO A 33 -10.33 -8.15 -3.73
N ALA A 34 -10.30 -8.48 -5.02
CA ALA A 34 -11.14 -7.84 -6.05
C ALA A 34 -12.64 -8.07 -5.82
N ASP A 35 -12.98 -9.23 -5.28
CA ASP A 35 -14.37 -9.61 -4.99
C ASP A 35 -14.84 -9.10 -3.62
N GLY A 36 -13.95 -8.44 -2.86
CA GLY A 36 -14.24 -7.83 -1.57
C GLY A 36 -14.93 -6.46 -1.68
N ARG A 37 -15.32 -5.93 -0.51
CA ARG A 37 -16.06 -4.67 -0.37
C ARG A 37 -15.17 -3.43 -0.17
N PHE A 38 -13.86 -3.59 -0.14
CA PHE A 38 -12.92 -2.48 0.04
C PHE A 38 -13.16 -1.33 -0.96
N LYS A 39 -13.35 -1.68 -2.25
CA LYS A 39 -13.61 -0.70 -3.32
C LYS A 39 -14.91 0.11 -3.16
N GLU A 40 -15.79 -0.33 -2.28
CA GLU A 40 -17.09 0.29 -2.02
C GLU A 40 -17.06 1.28 -0.84
N LEU A 41 -15.94 1.35 -0.11
CA LEU A 41 -15.74 2.36 0.93
C LEU A 41 -15.79 3.76 0.33
N ASP A 42 -16.44 4.69 1.01
CA ASP A 42 -16.62 6.06 0.51
C ASP A 42 -15.30 6.80 0.33
N CYS A 43 -14.30 6.56 1.19
CA CYS A 43 -12.95 7.11 1.01
C CYS A 43 -12.30 6.63 -0.30
N VAL A 44 -12.48 5.34 -0.65
CA VAL A 44 -11.94 4.75 -1.89
C VAL A 44 -12.68 5.26 -3.12
N LYS A 45 -14.02 5.33 -3.06
CA LYS A 45 -14.83 5.90 -4.15
C LYS A 45 -14.44 7.35 -4.42
N ARG A 46 -14.27 8.17 -3.37
CA ARG A 46 -13.83 9.56 -3.49
C ARG A 46 -12.43 9.65 -4.09
N LEU A 47 -11.48 8.83 -3.65
CA LEU A 47 -10.13 8.79 -4.22
C LEU A 47 -10.17 8.56 -5.74
N LEU A 48 -10.96 7.60 -6.21
CA LEU A 48 -11.10 7.27 -7.62
C LEU A 48 -11.85 8.37 -8.42
N ALA A 49 -12.89 8.96 -7.81
CA ALA A 49 -13.70 9.99 -8.46
C ALA A 49 -12.97 11.33 -8.60
N ASP A 50 -12.17 11.69 -7.58
CA ASP A 50 -11.45 12.97 -7.58
C ASP A 50 -10.21 12.97 -8.49
N HIS A 51 -9.64 11.78 -8.77
CA HIS A 51 -8.39 11.65 -9.51
C HIS A 51 -8.43 10.61 -10.64
N PRO A 52 -9.45 10.65 -11.55
CA PRO A 52 -9.67 9.61 -12.56
C PRO A 52 -8.53 9.48 -13.57
N GLN A 53 -7.73 10.55 -13.76
CA GLN A 53 -6.59 10.58 -14.68
C GLN A 53 -5.27 10.13 -14.04
N ARG A 54 -5.21 10.06 -12.72
CA ARG A 54 -3.98 9.78 -11.96
C ARG A 54 -4.03 8.48 -11.17
N VAL A 55 -5.22 8.03 -10.82
CA VAL A 55 -5.46 6.83 -10.03
C VAL A 55 -6.20 5.81 -10.88
N SER A 56 -5.58 4.67 -11.10
CA SER A 56 -6.14 3.56 -11.84
C SER A 56 -6.59 2.42 -10.92
N LYS A 57 -7.57 1.66 -11.42
CA LYS A 57 -8.07 0.45 -10.80
C LYS A 57 -7.74 -0.73 -11.69
N VAL A 58 -6.88 -1.63 -11.22
CA VAL A 58 -6.40 -2.78 -11.96
C VAL A 58 -6.76 -4.06 -11.22
N VAL A 59 -7.28 -5.05 -11.93
CA VAL A 59 -7.63 -6.36 -11.37
C VAL A 59 -6.82 -7.44 -12.05
N THR A 60 -6.23 -8.33 -11.26
CA THR A 60 -5.48 -9.50 -11.74
C THR A 60 -5.81 -10.76 -10.93
N SER A 61 -5.14 -11.87 -11.24
CA SER A 61 -5.22 -13.12 -10.47
C SER A 61 -3.83 -13.68 -10.20
N TYR A 62 -3.59 -14.13 -8.99
CA TYR A 62 -2.28 -14.62 -8.54
C TYR A 62 -1.76 -15.81 -9.36
N CYS A 63 -2.65 -16.67 -9.86
CA CYS A 63 -2.27 -17.78 -10.74
C CYS A 63 -1.62 -17.34 -12.06
N ASN A 64 -1.86 -16.11 -12.51
CA ASN A 64 -1.21 -15.55 -13.69
C ASN A 64 0.21 -15.03 -13.40
N HIS A 65 0.58 -14.98 -12.11
CA HIS A 65 1.86 -14.47 -11.63
C HIS A 65 2.67 -15.52 -10.85
N GLY A 66 2.45 -16.81 -11.15
CA GLY A 66 3.28 -17.91 -10.66
C GLY A 66 2.76 -18.64 -9.43
N TYR A 67 1.62 -18.23 -8.85
CA TYR A 67 0.99 -19.01 -7.79
C TYR A 67 0.07 -20.09 -8.37
N ASP A 68 -0.06 -21.19 -7.66
CA ASP A 68 -0.87 -22.34 -8.05
C ASP A 68 -2.35 -22.22 -7.65
N TYR A 69 -2.75 -21.14 -6.98
CA TYR A 69 -4.11 -20.85 -6.59
C TYR A 69 -4.63 -19.54 -7.18
N ARG A 70 -5.94 -19.47 -7.35
CA ARG A 70 -6.62 -18.29 -7.87
C ARG A 70 -7.02 -17.36 -6.72
N LYS A 71 -6.34 -16.24 -6.58
CA LYS A 71 -6.78 -15.10 -5.78
C LYS A 71 -6.96 -13.92 -6.72
N ARG A 72 -8.21 -13.49 -6.94
CA ARG A 72 -8.48 -12.25 -7.68
C ARG A 72 -8.16 -11.07 -6.77
N THR A 73 -7.32 -10.21 -7.27
CA THR A 73 -6.77 -9.08 -6.49
C THR A 73 -6.97 -7.79 -7.24
N LEU A 74 -7.40 -6.77 -6.50
CA LEU A 74 -7.57 -5.40 -6.95
C LEU A 74 -6.37 -4.59 -6.50
N PHE A 75 -5.82 -3.81 -7.42
CA PHE A 75 -4.90 -2.72 -7.14
C PHE A 75 -5.56 -1.38 -7.44
N ILE A 76 -5.38 -0.42 -6.54
CA ILE A 76 -5.70 1.00 -6.76
C ILE A 76 -4.37 1.73 -6.67
N THR A 77 -3.91 2.33 -7.77
CA THR A 77 -2.54 2.80 -7.88
C THR A 77 -2.41 4.06 -8.73
N THR A 78 -1.36 4.83 -8.45
CA THR A 78 -0.92 5.96 -9.28
C THR A 78 0.08 5.54 -10.35
N LEU A 79 0.47 4.28 -10.45
CA LEU A 79 1.46 3.79 -11.41
C LEU A 79 0.80 3.54 -12.79
N PRO A 80 1.03 4.39 -13.80
CA PRO A 80 0.30 4.31 -15.08
C PRO A 80 0.69 3.09 -15.91
N ASN A 81 1.90 2.56 -15.72
CA ASN A 81 2.44 1.42 -16.46
C ASN A 81 2.34 0.11 -15.67
N PHE A 82 1.58 0.10 -14.56
CA PHE A 82 1.31 -1.14 -13.84
C PHE A 82 0.19 -1.89 -14.56
N ASP A 83 0.59 -2.74 -15.49
CA ASP A 83 -0.29 -3.54 -16.36
C ASP A 83 -0.06 -5.05 -16.13
N PRO A 84 -0.55 -5.60 -15.01
CA PRO A 84 -0.47 -7.03 -14.75
C PRO A 84 -1.43 -7.79 -15.68
N LEU A 85 -1.11 -9.06 -15.93
CA LEU A 85 -1.99 -9.94 -16.71
C LEU A 85 -3.44 -9.88 -16.21
N PRO A 86 -4.42 -9.92 -17.12
CA PRO A 86 -5.85 -9.80 -16.77
C PRO A 86 -6.28 -10.92 -15.83
N PRO A 87 -7.44 -10.78 -15.16
CA PRO A 87 -7.95 -11.79 -14.26
C PRO A 87 -8.09 -13.15 -14.94
N CYS A 88 -7.77 -14.22 -14.22
CA CYS A 88 -7.92 -15.58 -14.71
C CYS A 88 -9.35 -15.83 -15.18
N PRO A 89 -9.56 -16.19 -16.45
CA PRO A 89 -10.88 -16.36 -17.05
C PRO A 89 -11.58 -17.69 -16.65
N LEU A 90 -11.15 -18.35 -15.58
CA LEU A 90 -11.64 -19.63 -15.06
C LEU A 90 -11.65 -20.78 -16.07
N HIS A 91 -12.28 -20.56 -17.25
CA HIS A 91 -12.47 -21.59 -18.28
C HIS A 91 -11.24 -21.78 -19.17
N LYS A 92 -10.36 -20.76 -19.25
CA LYS A 92 -9.18 -20.74 -20.11
C LYS A 92 -7.88 -20.61 -19.31
N CYS A 93 -7.92 -20.83 -18.00
CA CYS A 93 -6.73 -20.82 -17.19
C CYS A 93 -5.73 -21.89 -17.67
N HIS A 94 -4.43 -21.59 -17.63
CA HIS A 94 -3.39 -22.53 -18.04
C HIS A 94 -3.44 -23.85 -17.26
N TRP A 95 -3.89 -23.83 -16.00
CA TRP A 95 -4.14 -25.02 -15.19
C TRP A 95 -5.28 -25.87 -15.76
N LYS A 96 -6.36 -25.26 -16.28
CA LYS A 96 -7.48 -25.99 -16.93
C LYS A 96 -7.11 -26.56 -18.30
N ARG A 97 -6.20 -25.93 -19.05
CA ARG A 97 -5.76 -26.44 -20.34
C ARG A 97 -5.04 -27.80 -20.22
N ARG A 98 -4.50 -28.11 -19.04
CA ARG A 98 -3.91 -29.41 -18.72
C ARG A 98 -4.91 -30.42 -18.14
N GLY A 99 -6.22 -30.11 -18.15
CA GLY A 99 -7.24 -30.95 -17.52
C GLY A 99 -7.30 -30.82 -15.99
N GLU A 100 -6.48 -29.94 -15.41
CA GLU A 100 -6.35 -29.76 -13.97
C GLU A 100 -7.23 -28.60 -13.48
N ARG A 101 -7.77 -28.71 -12.28
CA ARG A 101 -8.29 -27.56 -11.52
C ARG A 101 -7.08 -26.80 -10.97
N HIS A 102 -7.25 -25.53 -10.57
CA HIS A 102 -6.22 -24.88 -9.76
C HIS A 102 -5.84 -25.84 -8.62
N PRO A 103 -4.59 -26.29 -8.53
CA PRO A 103 -4.20 -27.38 -7.65
C PRO A 103 -4.50 -27.06 -6.19
N ASN A 104 -4.41 -25.78 -5.82
CA ASN A 104 -4.78 -25.31 -4.50
C ASN A 104 -5.94 -24.33 -4.56
N GLN A 105 -6.95 -24.57 -3.74
CA GLN A 105 -7.89 -23.53 -3.37
C GLN A 105 -7.19 -22.61 -2.37
N VAL A 106 -7.54 -21.31 -2.38
CA VAL A 106 -7.05 -20.36 -1.36
C VAL A 106 -7.25 -20.89 0.08
N VAL A 107 -8.27 -21.72 0.27
CA VAL A 107 -8.58 -22.38 1.56
C VAL A 107 -7.47 -23.33 2.02
N GLY A 108 -6.79 -24.02 1.11
CA GLY A 108 -5.71 -24.96 1.43
C GLY A 108 -4.31 -24.34 1.59
N ALA A 109 -4.12 -23.09 1.10
CA ALA A 109 -2.85 -22.40 1.23
C ALA A 109 -2.56 -21.98 2.67
N SER A 110 -1.30 -21.95 3.06
CA SER A 110 -0.88 -21.41 4.36
C SER A 110 -1.27 -19.94 4.51
N GLN A 111 -1.38 -19.45 5.74
CA GLN A 111 -1.67 -18.03 5.98
C GLN A 111 -0.59 -17.10 5.40
N ALA A 112 0.67 -17.59 5.41
CA ALA A 112 1.78 -16.87 4.79
C ALA A 112 1.58 -16.69 3.28
N GLU A 113 1.22 -17.76 2.56
CA GLU A 113 0.94 -17.70 1.12
C GLU A 113 -0.26 -16.83 0.79
N LYS A 114 -1.37 -16.96 1.54
CA LYS A 114 -2.58 -16.15 1.35
C LYS A 114 -2.32 -14.65 1.43
N ASN A 115 -1.41 -14.26 2.32
CA ASN A 115 -1.10 -12.86 2.62
C ASN A 115 0.17 -12.37 1.92
N SER A 116 0.78 -13.19 1.07
CA SER A 116 1.96 -12.81 0.29
C SER A 116 1.58 -12.43 -1.14
N LEU A 117 2.26 -11.42 -1.67
CA LEU A 117 2.18 -11.10 -3.10
C LEU A 117 3.05 -12.07 -3.91
N PRO A 118 2.60 -12.52 -5.10
CA PRO A 118 3.43 -13.29 -6.01
C PRO A 118 4.70 -12.54 -6.41
N PRO A 119 5.87 -13.20 -6.48
CA PRO A 119 7.13 -12.55 -6.85
C PRO A 119 7.06 -11.78 -8.18
N LEU A 120 6.47 -12.37 -9.21
CA LEU A 120 6.31 -11.72 -10.52
C LEU A 120 5.44 -10.47 -10.47
N LEU A 121 4.47 -10.42 -9.57
CA LEU A 121 3.62 -9.25 -9.39
C LEU A 121 4.34 -8.13 -8.66
N ILE A 122 5.24 -8.48 -7.72
CA ILE A 122 6.14 -7.53 -7.06
C ILE A 122 7.12 -6.95 -8.08
N ASP A 123 7.68 -7.79 -8.97
CA ASP A 123 8.57 -7.34 -10.04
C ASP A 123 7.89 -6.31 -10.93
N LEU A 124 6.67 -6.60 -11.39
CA LEU A 124 5.88 -5.67 -12.20
C LEU A 124 5.58 -4.35 -11.48
N LEU A 125 5.27 -4.40 -10.20
CA LEU A 125 5.00 -3.21 -9.38
C LEU A 125 6.23 -2.31 -9.30
N ILE A 126 7.37 -2.87 -8.93
CA ILE A 126 8.62 -2.13 -8.74
C ILE A 126 9.16 -1.62 -10.08
N ASP A 127 9.13 -2.43 -11.13
CA ASP A 127 9.60 -2.01 -12.45
C ASP A 127 8.71 -0.92 -13.07
N SER A 128 7.38 -0.98 -12.87
CA SER A 128 6.45 0.08 -13.30
C SER A 128 6.76 1.40 -12.59
N TRP A 129 7.06 1.34 -11.30
CA TRP A 129 7.44 2.52 -10.53
C TRP A 129 8.78 3.10 -10.99
N ARG A 130 9.81 2.28 -11.15
CA ARG A 130 11.13 2.70 -11.61
C ARG A 130 11.09 3.30 -13.02
N LYS A 131 10.24 2.78 -13.91
CA LYS A 131 10.02 3.36 -15.25
C LYS A 131 9.34 4.72 -15.21
N ARG A 132 8.48 4.94 -14.23
CA ARG A 132 7.78 6.23 -14.07
C ARG A 132 8.70 7.32 -13.54
N ARG A 133 9.55 6.98 -12.60
CA ARG A 133 10.43 7.91 -11.88
C ARG A 133 11.87 7.52 -12.08
N VAL A 134 12.63 8.38 -12.73
CA VAL A 134 14.09 8.22 -12.79
C VAL A 134 14.67 8.91 -11.54
N ALA A 135 15.24 8.13 -10.65
CA ALA A 135 15.83 8.61 -9.41
C ALA A 135 17.07 7.78 -9.06
N SER A 136 17.99 8.35 -8.29
CA SER A 136 19.16 7.62 -7.81
C SER A 136 18.81 6.57 -6.77
N LYS A 137 17.75 6.80 -5.99
CA LYS A 137 17.27 5.91 -4.92
C LYS A 137 15.75 5.77 -4.95
N TYR A 138 15.29 4.57 -4.62
CA TYR A 138 13.88 4.20 -4.56
C TYR A 138 13.55 3.70 -3.17
N LEU A 139 12.68 4.41 -2.43
CA LEU A 139 12.23 4.03 -1.09
C LEU A 139 10.79 3.54 -1.12
N LEU A 140 10.58 2.26 -0.87
CA LEU A 140 9.27 1.65 -0.75
C LEU A 140 8.86 1.56 0.71
N LEU A 141 7.74 2.20 1.07
CA LEU A 141 7.09 2.04 2.36
C LEU A 141 6.06 0.90 2.23
N ASP A 142 6.35 -0.25 2.83
CA ASP A 142 5.46 -1.41 2.85
C ASP A 142 4.58 -1.35 4.10
N VAL A 143 3.38 -0.80 3.94
CA VAL A 143 2.39 -0.62 5.00
C VAL A 143 1.52 -1.86 5.09
N PHE A 144 1.32 -2.43 6.28
CA PHE A 144 0.75 -3.77 6.50
C PHE A 144 1.57 -4.86 5.82
N SER A 145 2.88 -4.86 6.06
CA SER A 145 3.85 -5.72 5.37
C SER A 145 3.58 -7.23 5.51
N GLY A 146 2.75 -7.62 6.47
CA GLY A 146 2.30 -8.98 6.65
C GLY A 146 3.47 -9.96 6.82
N TRP A 147 3.71 -10.79 5.82
CA TRP A 147 4.80 -11.79 5.80
C TRP A 147 6.07 -11.31 5.09
N GLY A 148 6.16 -10.02 4.74
CA GLY A 148 7.37 -9.43 4.19
C GLY A 148 7.72 -9.90 2.77
N SER A 149 6.72 -10.23 1.96
CA SER A 149 6.94 -10.74 0.60
C SER A 149 7.70 -9.74 -0.28
N ILE A 150 7.43 -8.44 -0.14
CA ILE A 150 8.11 -7.40 -0.90
C ILE A 150 9.58 -7.30 -0.48
N GLU A 151 9.87 -7.19 0.82
CA GLU A 151 11.25 -7.11 1.30
C GLU A 151 12.06 -8.34 0.91
N LYS A 152 11.49 -9.54 1.06
CA LYS A 152 12.12 -10.79 0.62
C LYS A 152 12.46 -10.72 -0.86
N ARG A 153 11.51 -10.29 -1.71
CA ARG A 153 11.73 -10.21 -3.16
C ARG A 153 12.81 -9.19 -3.53
N VAL A 154 12.82 -8.02 -2.89
CA VAL A 154 13.86 -7.01 -3.12
C VAL A 154 15.24 -7.56 -2.77
N ARG A 155 15.39 -8.24 -1.62
CA ARG A 155 16.66 -8.88 -1.23
C ARG A 155 17.11 -9.97 -2.23
N GLU A 156 16.17 -10.78 -2.76
CA GLU A 156 16.47 -11.77 -3.80
C GLU A 156 17.02 -11.11 -5.08
N GLN A 157 16.43 -10.00 -5.50
CA GLN A 157 16.88 -9.25 -6.67
C GLN A 157 18.23 -8.56 -6.42
N GLN A 158 18.43 -8.01 -5.24
CA GLN A 158 19.72 -7.42 -4.84
C GLN A 158 20.85 -8.46 -4.82
N ALA A 159 20.60 -9.67 -4.34
CA ALA A 159 21.56 -10.76 -4.37
C ALA A 159 21.94 -11.17 -5.80
N ARG A 160 21.11 -10.85 -6.81
CA ARG A 160 21.39 -11.04 -8.24
C ARG A 160 22.03 -9.82 -8.91
N GLY A 161 22.41 -8.80 -8.13
CA GLY A 161 22.95 -7.55 -8.66
C GLY A 161 21.91 -6.60 -9.26
N GLN A 162 20.60 -6.90 -9.08
CA GLN A 162 19.50 -6.06 -9.53
C GLN A 162 18.96 -5.21 -8.38
N TRP A 163 18.25 -4.15 -8.68
CA TRP A 163 17.58 -3.27 -7.72
C TRP A 163 18.44 -2.81 -6.54
N LEU A 164 19.75 -2.62 -6.74
CA LEU A 164 20.69 -2.24 -5.69
C LEU A 164 20.35 -0.90 -5.01
N ASN A 165 19.60 -0.07 -5.70
CA ASN A 165 19.14 1.23 -5.22
C ASN A 165 17.68 1.25 -4.74
N VAL A 166 17.05 0.08 -4.57
CA VAL A 166 15.69 -0.06 -4.01
C VAL A 166 15.79 -0.41 -2.54
N TYR A 167 15.17 0.37 -1.70
CA TYR A 167 15.13 0.21 -0.25
C TYR A 167 13.70 -0.05 0.20
N VAL A 168 13.50 -0.94 1.16
CA VAL A 168 12.17 -1.24 1.73
C VAL A 168 12.17 -0.89 3.20
N HIS A 169 11.12 -0.18 3.64
CA HIS A 169 10.86 0.06 5.04
C HIS A 169 9.47 -0.42 5.41
N SER A 170 9.42 -1.52 6.14
CA SER A 170 8.18 -2.25 6.46
C SER A 170 7.57 -1.77 7.76
N ASN A 171 6.25 -1.56 7.75
CA ASN A 171 5.43 -1.32 8.94
C ASN A 171 4.36 -2.41 9.07
N ASP A 172 4.23 -2.99 10.25
CA ASP A 172 3.14 -3.91 10.58
C ASP A 172 2.82 -3.80 12.07
N LEU A 173 1.55 -4.01 12.43
CA LEU A 173 1.13 -4.04 13.82
C LEU A 173 1.75 -5.23 14.58
N VAL A 174 1.96 -6.34 13.88
CA VAL A 174 2.62 -7.53 14.43
C VAL A 174 4.11 -7.45 14.10
N LYS A 175 4.94 -7.36 15.15
CA LYS A 175 6.39 -7.37 15.00
C LYS A 175 6.87 -8.74 14.50
N ARG A 176 7.51 -8.74 13.33
CA ARG A 176 8.17 -9.92 12.73
C ARG A 176 9.61 -9.56 12.41
N GLY A 177 10.44 -10.55 12.08
CA GLY A 177 11.86 -10.32 11.81
C GLY A 177 12.18 -9.32 10.69
N HIS A 178 11.25 -9.12 9.75
CA HIS A 178 11.35 -8.14 8.66
C HIS A 178 10.67 -6.80 8.99
N THR A 179 9.89 -6.71 10.07
CA THR A 179 9.17 -5.48 10.43
C THR A 179 10.15 -4.44 10.96
N HIS A 180 10.24 -3.30 10.29
CA HIS A 180 11.15 -2.24 10.64
C HIS A 180 10.59 -1.30 11.70
N CYS A 181 9.30 -1.03 11.65
CA CYS A 181 8.61 -0.26 12.69
C CYS A 181 7.20 -0.82 12.96
N ASN A 182 6.67 -0.51 14.15
CA ASN A 182 5.33 -0.91 14.59
C ASN A 182 4.50 0.33 14.89
N LEU A 183 4.25 1.14 13.88
CA LEU A 183 3.37 2.29 14.02
C LEU A 183 1.92 1.84 14.04
N ASP A 184 1.20 2.27 15.06
CA ASP A 184 -0.25 2.14 15.10
C ASP A 184 -0.87 2.88 13.91
N MET A 185 -1.64 2.18 13.10
CA MET A 185 -2.23 2.74 11.88
C MET A 185 -3.24 3.85 12.15
N GLN A 186 -3.76 3.98 13.37
CA GLN A 186 -4.57 5.13 13.75
C GLN A 186 -3.74 6.42 13.91
N LYS A 187 -2.45 6.27 14.17
CA LYS A 187 -1.47 7.36 14.33
C LYS A 187 -0.46 7.42 13.18
N TRP A 188 -0.53 6.46 12.27
CA TRP A 188 0.38 6.37 11.14
C TRP A 188 0.25 7.58 10.22
N THR A 189 1.37 8.07 9.76
CA THR A 189 1.46 9.03 8.65
C THR A 189 2.62 8.64 7.76
N PRO A 190 2.57 8.92 6.45
CA PRO A 190 3.73 8.72 5.59
C PRO A 190 4.98 9.41 6.14
N ALA A 191 4.84 10.64 6.63
CA ALA A 191 5.95 11.40 7.21
C ALA A 191 6.58 10.70 8.42
N ALA A 192 5.77 10.11 9.32
CA ALA A 192 6.28 9.35 10.45
C ALA A 192 7.06 8.11 10.02
N GLN A 193 6.50 7.33 9.08
CA GLN A 193 7.20 6.15 8.58
C GLN A 193 8.45 6.52 7.78
N LEU A 194 8.41 7.61 7.01
CA LEU A 194 9.57 8.14 6.29
C LEU A 194 10.69 8.56 7.25
N PHE A 195 10.34 9.22 8.35
CA PHE A 195 11.32 9.59 9.38
C PHE A 195 12.03 8.34 9.93
N PHE A 196 11.29 7.28 10.28
CA PHE A 196 11.88 6.02 10.72
C PHE A 196 12.72 5.35 9.63
N ALA A 197 12.29 5.44 8.36
CA ALA A 197 13.03 4.91 7.23
C ALA A 197 14.37 5.65 7.05
N VAL A 198 14.37 6.98 7.10
CA VAL A 198 15.59 7.79 7.00
C VAL A 198 16.53 7.48 8.15
N ASN A 199 16.02 7.42 9.39
CA ASN A 199 16.82 7.10 10.56
C ASN A 199 17.49 5.72 10.48
N LYS A 200 16.81 4.75 9.86
CA LYS A 200 17.34 3.39 9.68
C LYS A 200 18.33 3.27 8.51
N LEU A 201 18.00 3.89 7.37
CA LEU A 201 18.74 3.72 6.12
C LEU A 201 19.87 4.72 5.94
N TRP A 202 19.72 5.90 6.52
CA TRP A 202 20.66 7.03 6.42
C TRP A 202 20.76 7.77 7.76
N PRO A 203 21.24 7.11 8.84
CA PRO A 203 21.23 7.68 10.20
C PRO A 203 22.00 8.99 10.29
N GLU A 204 23.05 9.16 9.47
CA GLU A 204 23.85 10.39 9.39
C GLU A 204 23.09 11.57 8.76
N LYS A 205 21.93 11.33 8.16
CA LYS A 205 21.10 12.34 7.47
C LYS A 205 19.85 12.76 8.25
N VAL A 206 19.62 12.18 9.42
CA VAL A 206 18.39 12.41 10.21
C VAL A 206 18.22 13.86 10.61
N GLU A 207 19.28 14.50 11.06
CA GLU A 207 19.25 15.90 11.49
C GLU A 207 18.95 16.83 10.32
N GLU A 208 19.63 16.62 9.19
CA GLU A 208 19.39 17.35 7.94
C GLU A 208 17.95 17.19 7.45
N ALA A 209 17.45 15.95 7.41
CA ALA A 209 16.09 15.65 6.99
C ALA A 209 15.02 16.25 7.94
N SER A 210 15.29 16.25 9.24
CA SER A 210 14.36 16.77 10.25
C SER A 210 14.28 18.29 10.28
N SER A 211 15.40 18.97 10.00
CA SER A 211 15.50 20.42 9.95
C SER A 211 15.13 21.03 8.61
N HIS A 212 14.91 20.20 7.58
CA HIS A 212 14.57 20.70 6.25
C HIS A 212 13.25 21.49 6.29
N PRO A 213 13.18 22.69 5.68
CA PRO A 213 11.99 23.57 5.77
C PRO A 213 10.68 22.91 5.32
N GLY A 214 10.75 22.05 4.31
CA GLY A 214 9.60 21.26 3.80
C GLY A 214 9.41 19.91 4.49
N GLY A 215 10.24 19.59 5.51
CA GLY A 215 10.21 18.31 6.22
C GLY A 215 10.86 17.17 5.44
N VAL A 216 10.76 15.96 6.00
CA VAL A 216 11.43 14.75 5.47
C VAL A 216 11.06 14.41 4.04
N VAL A 217 9.84 14.70 3.61
CA VAL A 217 9.37 14.38 2.24
C VAL A 217 10.09 15.26 1.20
N ASP A 218 10.16 16.56 1.45
CA ASP A 218 10.81 17.50 0.54
C ASP A 218 12.33 17.28 0.56
N TRP A 219 12.89 16.93 1.71
CA TRP A 219 14.31 16.53 1.81
C TRP A 219 14.61 15.29 0.93
N LEU A 220 13.76 14.26 0.98
CA LEU A 220 13.93 13.06 0.15
C LEU A 220 13.88 13.42 -1.35
N ALA A 221 12.92 14.26 -1.75
CA ALA A 221 12.83 14.74 -3.14
C ALA A 221 14.08 15.52 -3.56
N ALA A 222 14.59 16.42 -2.70
CA ALA A 222 15.83 17.17 -2.93
C ALA A 222 17.06 16.26 -2.98
N SER A 223 17.02 15.10 -2.31
CA SER A 223 18.08 14.10 -2.27
C SER A 223 17.96 13.05 -3.40
N ASP A 224 17.14 13.30 -4.42
CA ASP A 224 16.87 12.40 -5.54
C ASP A 224 16.39 11.00 -5.09
N VAL A 225 15.52 10.99 -4.07
CA VAL A 225 14.84 9.80 -3.58
C VAL A 225 13.37 9.86 -3.98
N THR A 226 12.91 8.88 -4.74
CA THR A 226 11.46 8.72 -4.99
C THR A 226 10.85 7.74 -4.00
N VAL A 227 9.58 7.95 -3.65
CA VAL A 227 8.87 7.17 -2.64
C VAL A 227 7.63 6.51 -3.24
N LEU A 228 7.49 5.20 -2.99
CA LEU A 228 6.27 4.43 -3.24
C LEU A 228 5.68 3.97 -1.91
N VAL A 229 4.41 4.26 -1.67
CA VAL A 229 3.64 3.68 -0.57
C VAL A 229 2.88 2.47 -1.10
N HIS A 230 3.24 1.28 -0.66
CA HIS A 230 2.45 0.07 -0.91
C HIS A 230 1.71 -0.34 0.36
N ALA A 231 0.44 -0.68 0.23
CA ALA A 231 -0.35 -1.17 1.35
C ALA A 231 -1.25 -2.35 0.94
N SER A 232 -1.00 -3.51 1.56
CA SER A 232 -1.91 -4.66 1.53
C SER A 232 -2.85 -4.56 2.73
N THR A 233 -3.92 -3.79 2.58
CA THR A 233 -4.79 -3.45 3.72
C THR A 233 -5.49 -4.70 4.28
N PRO A 234 -5.88 -4.72 5.59
CA PRO A 234 -6.51 -5.87 6.22
C PRO A 234 -7.74 -6.33 5.44
N CYS A 235 -7.60 -7.46 4.74
CA CYS A 235 -8.60 -7.95 3.79
C CYS A 235 -9.66 -8.85 4.41
N GLU A 236 -9.44 -9.38 5.62
CA GLU A 236 -10.32 -10.37 6.25
C GLU A 236 -11.75 -9.86 6.41
N THR A 237 -11.91 -8.60 6.78
CA THR A 237 -13.22 -7.99 7.00
C THR A 237 -13.94 -7.57 5.71
N TYR A 238 -13.23 -7.52 4.57
CA TYR A 238 -13.78 -7.13 3.27
C TYR A 238 -13.96 -8.31 2.31
N SER A 239 -13.33 -9.45 2.58
CA SER A 239 -13.44 -10.64 1.75
C SER A 239 -14.86 -11.21 1.81
N LEU A 240 -15.28 -11.90 0.74
CA LEU A 240 -16.59 -12.55 0.70
C LEU A 240 -16.78 -13.55 1.84
N ASN A 241 -15.72 -14.24 2.25
CA ASN A 241 -15.76 -15.20 3.36
C ASN A 241 -15.95 -14.53 4.73
N GLY A 242 -15.50 -13.29 4.88
CA GLY A 242 -15.63 -12.50 6.11
C GLY A 242 -16.94 -11.70 6.23
N LEU A 243 -17.68 -11.51 5.13
CA LEU A 243 -18.82 -10.58 5.11
C LEU A 243 -19.92 -10.96 6.10
N GLY A 244 -20.24 -12.24 6.26
CA GLY A 244 -21.27 -12.68 7.19
C GLY A 244 -20.93 -12.46 8.67
N VAL A 245 -19.64 -12.48 9.00
CA VAL A 245 -19.11 -12.33 10.37
C VAL A 245 -18.89 -10.87 10.70
N HIS A 246 -18.27 -10.13 9.80
CA HIS A 246 -17.74 -8.80 10.08
C HIS A 246 -18.61 -7.65 9.57
N ARG A 247 -19.49 -7.90 8.58
CA ARG A 247 -20.33 -6.86 7.97
C ARG A 247 -21.78 -7.27 7.86
N TYR A 248 -22.68 -6.30 7.82
CA TYR A 248 -24.10 -6.57 7.57
C TYR A 248 -24.29 -7.07 6.13
N ARG A 249 -25.25 -7.97 5.96
CA ARG A 249 -25.54 -8.65 4.70
C ARG A 249 -25.82 -7.64 3.58
N GLY A 250 -25.09 -7.80 2.46
CA GLY A 250 -25.24 -6.95 1.28
C GLY A 250 -24.58 -5.58 1.34
N GLY A 251 -23.88 -5.21 2.45
CA GLY A 251 -23.35 -3.85 2.61
C GLY A 251 -21.88 -3.78 3.06
N VAL A 252 -21.37 -2.56 3.06
CA VAL A 252 -20.07 -2.19 3.63
C VAL A 252 -20.15 -1.85 5.12
N LYS A 253 -21.34 -1.69 5.67
CA LYS A 253 -21.54 -1.29 7.07
C LYS A 253 -20.87 -2.31 8.01
N PRO A 254 -19.96 -1.87 8.90
CA PRO A 254 -19.26 -2.76 9.82
C PRO A 254 -20.20 -3.29 10.89
N LYS A 255 -20.07 -4.59 11.18
CA LYS A 255 -20.82 -5.30 12.23
C LYS A 255 -19.93 -5.57 13.45
N SER A 256 -18.69 -5.99 13.21
CA SER A 256 -17.72 -6.28 14.26
C SER A 256 -16.80 -5.10 14.54
N GLU A 257 -16.15 -5.11 15.71
CA GLU A 257 -15.11 -4.14 16.06
C GLU A 257 -13.92 -4.23 15.09
N ALA A 258 -13.50 -5.43 14.71
CA ALA A 258 -12.45 -5.63 13.71
C ALA A 258 -12.77 -4.93 12.38
N ALA A 259 -14.04 -4.96 11.94
CA ALA A 259 -14.46 -4.26 10.73
C ALA A 259 -14.45 -2.74 10.90
N ARG A 260 -14.88 -2.23 12.07
CA ARG A 260 -14.80 -0.78 12.37
C ARG A 260 -13.36 -0.28 12.38
N ASN A 261 -12.47 -1.03 13.01
CA ASN A 261 -11.05 -0.69 13.07
C ASN A 261 -10.42 -0.73 11.68
N ALA A 262 -10.75 -1.73 10.85
CA ALA A 262 -10.27 -1.82 9.47
C ALA A 262 -10.78 -0.65 8.60
N ASP A 263 -12.04 -0.24 8.75
CA ASP A 263 -12.60 0.92 8.06
C ASP A 263 -11.87 2.21 8.46
N HIS A 264 -11.68 2.42 9.77
CA HIS A 264 -10.97 3.58 10.28
C HIS A 264 -9.53 3.66 9.78
N MET A 265 -8.80 2.55 9.83
CA MET A 265 -7.42 2.49 9.30
C MET A 265 -7.36 2.79 7.80
N ASN A 266 -8.29 2.23 7.02
CA ASN A 266 -8.33 2.47 5.58
C ASN A 266 -8.74 3.90 5.25
N GLU A 267 -9.71 4.47 5.97
CA GLU A 267 -10.11 5.87 5.81
C GLU A 267 -8.94 6.81 6.10
N HIS A 268 -8.20 6.54 7.16
CA HIS A 268 -7.01 7.30 7.53
C HIS A 268 -5.93 7.22 6.44
N LEU A 269 -5.54 6.00 6.02
CA LEU A 269 -4.55 5.77 4.97
C LEU A 269 -4.97 6.44 3.65
N VAL A 270 -6.19 6.17 3.17
CA VAL A 270 -6.68 6.71 1.90
C VAL A 270 -6.78 8.24 1.91
N SER A 271 -7.11 8.83 3.05
CA SER A 271 -7.13 10.30 3.20
C SER A 271 -5.75 10.92 2.99
N TYR A 272 -4.68 10.29 3.51
CA TYR A 272 -3.31 10.73 3.26
C TYR A 272 -2.90 10.56 1.79
N LEU A 273 -3.20 9.39 1.21
CA LEU A 273 -2.85 9.12 -0.19
C LEU A 273 -3.60 10.05 -1.15
N ARG A 274 -4.88 10.33 -0.89
CA ARG A 274 -5.67 11.29 -1.66
C ARG A 274 -5.05 12.69 -1.62
N ALA A 275 -4.61 13.14 -0.46
CA ALA A 275 -3.94 14.44 -0.34
C ALA A 275 -2.61 14.48 -1.13
N SER A 276 -1.91 13.34 -1.29
CA SER A 276 -0.66 13.27 -2.06
C SER A 276 -0.85 13.30 -3.58
N VAL A 277 -2.06 13.02 -4.08
CA VAL A 277 -2.38 13.03 -5.52
C VAL A 277 -2.75 14.44 -6.01
N LEU A 278 -3.14 15.34 -5.10
CA LEU A 278 -3.58 16.71 -5.44
C LEU A 278 -2.48 17.63 -5.99
N VAL A 279 -1.26 17.14 -6.14
CA VAL A 279 -0.08 17.81 -6.65
C VAL A 279 0.45 17.08 -7.88
#